data_45dce9ce6bffee0587fb88906235b49e
#
_entry.id   45dce9ce6bffee0587fb88906235b49e
#
_cell.length_a   1.000
_cell.length_b   1.000
_cell.length_c   1.000
_cell.angle_alpha   90.00
_cell.angle_beta   90.00
_cell.angle_gamma   90.00
#
_symmetry.space_group_name_H-M   'P 1'
#
loop_
_entity.id
_entity.type
_entity.pdbx_description
1 polymer ?
#
loop_
_entity_poly.entity_id
_entity_poly.type
_entity_poly.pdbx_seq_one_letter_code
_entity_poly.pdbx_strand_id
1 'polypeptide(L)'
;MLAALLLLAFHPTARADTPPALYTSDQAKAGAQKFTDNCEQCHGTHLEGRAGPALKGPNFASPKSAFTVSDIFTIVSQNMPASQPGSLQPNDYVQVMAFLLQQNGYPAGTSTLTFDGAGASKVPLLYHGP
;
A
#
# COMPACT_ATOMS: atom_id res chain seq x y z
N MET A 1 9.84 28.34 54.90
CA MET A 1 9.68 28.59 53.47
C MET A 1 9.95 27.29 52.74
N LEU A 2 8.89 26.55 52.37
CA LEU A 2 9.00 25.31 51.57
C LEU A 2 8.86 25.68 50.10
N ALA A 3 9.91 25.43 49.30
CA ALA A 3 9.86 25.57 47.85
C ALA A 3 9.33 24.27 47.26
N ALA A 4 8.12 24.31 46.69
CA ALA A 4 7.54 23.19 45.96
C ALA A 4 8.18 23.12 44.56
N LEU A 5 8.96 22.09 44.31
CA LEU A 5 9.53 21.75 42.99
C LEU A 5 8.44 21.12 42.14
N LEU A 6 7.89 21.86 41.17
CA LEU A 6 6.99 21.29 40.15
C LEU A 6 7.81 20.50 39.15
N LEU A 7 7.74 19.17 39.24
CA LEU A 7 8.24 18.24 38.20
C LEU A 7 7.28 18.24 37.04
N LEU A 8 7.62 18.93 35.95
CA LEU A 8 6.96 18.82 34.66
C LEU A 8 7.26 17.45 34.06
N ALA A 9 6.27 16.55 34.14
CA ALA A 9 6.36 15.24 33.48
C ALA A 9 6.29 15.43 31.97
N PHE A 10 7.42 15.27 31.29
CA PHE A 10 7.46 15.14 29.84
C PHE A 10 6.81 13.79 29.46
N HIS A 11 5.59 13.83 28.95
CA HIS A 11 4.98 12.68 28.31
C HIS A 11 5.48 12.62 26.89
N PRO A 12 6.23 11.58 26.46
CA PRO A 12 6.53 11.40 25.06
C PRO A 12 5.20 11.10 24.34
N THR A 13 4.74 12.03 23.54
CA THR A 13 3.67 11.76 22.58
C THR A 13 4.19 10.74 21.60
N ALA A 14 3.65 9.51 21.65
CA ALA A 14 3.90 8.50 20.63
C ALA A 14 3.47 9.11 19.28
N ARG A 15 4.46 9.44 18.44
CA ARG A 15 4.23 9.85 17.07
C ARG A 15 3.67 8.62 16.36
N ALA A 16 2.44 8.68 15.86
CA ALA A 16 1.97 7.69 14.91
C ALA A 16 2.98 7.68 13.75
N ASP A 17 3.65 6.55 13.53
CA ASP A 17 4.64 6.42 12.47
C ASP A 17 3.95 6.68 11.13
N THR A 18 4.28 7.80 10.50
CA THR A 18 3.79 8.12 9.15
C THR A 18 4.33 7.06 8.20
N PRO A 19 3.47 6.37 7.43
CA PRO A 19 3.94 5.38 6.49
C PRO A 19 4.87 6.00 5.45
N PRO A 20 5.86 5.26 4.94
CA PRO A 20 6.80 5.80 3.97
C PRO A 20 6.13 6.15 2.64
N ALA A 21 6.61 7.22 2.00
CA ALA A 21 6.20 7.61 0.66
C ALA A 21 7.00 6.78 -0.36
N LEU A 22 6.37 5.79 -0.97
CA LEU A 22 7.03 4.79 -1.82
C LEU A 22 6.80 5.00 -3.32
N TYR A 23 5.89 5.90 -3.71
CA TYR A 23 5.43 6.08 -5.08
C TYR A 23 5.12 7.56 -5.35
N THR A 24 4.93 7.93 -6.62
CA THR A 24 4.47 9.27 -7.00
C THR A 24 2.95 9.29 -7.25
N SER A 25 2.34 10.47 -7.10
CA SER A 25 0.91 10.65 -7.38
C SER A 25 0.54 10.26 -8.81
N ASP A 26 1.42 10.53 -9.78
CA ASP A 26 1.19 10.17 -11.18
C ASP A 26 1.17 8.65 -11.39
N GLN A 27 2.03 7.91 -10.66
CA GLN A 27 1.99 6.45 -10.70
C GLN A 27 0.68 5.89 -10.16
N ALA A 28 0.20 6.40 -9.03
CA ALA A 28 -1.07 5.94 -8.45
C ALA A 28 -2.25 6.29 -9.37
N LYS A 29 -2.25 7.47 -9.98
CA LYS A 29 -3.29 7.88 -10.95
C LYS A 29 -3.32 6.98 -12.18
N ALA A 30 -2.16 6.68 -12.76
CA ALA A 30 -2.05 5.74 -13.87
C ALA A 30 -2.47 4.33 -13.45
N GLY A 31 -2.09 3.92 -12.24
CA GLY A 31 -2.45 2.63 -11.65
C GLY A 31 -3.95 2.46 -11.42
N ALA A 32 -4.67 3.52 -11.08
CA ALA A 32 -6.14 3.48 -10.98
C ALA A 32 -6.79 3.08 -12.31
N GLN A 33 -6.32 3.63 -13.43
CA GLN A 33 -6.82 3.24 -14.76
C GLN A 33 -6.47 1.78 -15.08
N LYS A 34 -5.23 1.36 -14.80
CA LYS A 34 -4.81 -0.04 -15.03
C LYS A 34 -5.62 -1.03 -14.18
N PHE A 35 -5.94 -0.64 -12.94
CA PHE A 35 -6.80 -1.43 -12.05
C PHE A 35 -8.21 -1.58 -12.64
N THR A 36 -8.82 -0.49 -13.09
CA THR A 36 -10.14 -0.53 -13.73
C THR A 36 -10.14 -1.45 -14.94
N ASP A 37 -9.12 -1.37 -15.79
CA ASP A 37 -9.05 -2.13 -17.04
C ASP A 37 -8.80 -3.63 -16.83
N ASN A 38 -8.13 -4.04 -15.73
CA ASN A 38 -7.59 -5.39 -15.59
C ASN A 38 -7.97 -6.12 -14.28
N CYS A 39 -8.46 -5.42 -13.27
CA CYS A 39 -8.59 -5.96 -11.92
C CYS A 39 -9.99 -5.79 -11.31
N GLU A 40 -10.65 -4.68 -11.64
CA GLU A 40 -11.92 -4.24 -11.02
C GLU A 40 -13.02 -5.29 -11.13
N GLN A 41 -13.09 -6.01 -12.26
CA GLN A 41 -14.13 -7.02 -12.47
C GLN A 41 -14.16 -8.08 -11.36
N CYS A 42 -12.99 -8.48 -10.87
CA CYS A 42 -12.86 -9.49 -9.82
C CYS A 42 -12.71 -8.90 -8.42
N HIS A 43 -12.01 -7.76 -8.28
CA HIS A 43 -11.69 -7.17 -6.98
C HIS A 43 -12.64 -6.06 -6.53
N GLY A 44 -13.58 -5.66 -7.38
CA GLY A 44 -14.57 -4.62 -7.09
C GLY A 44 -14.07 -3.21 -7.39
N THR A 45 -15.00 -2.32 -7.76
CA THR A 45 -14.73 -0.90 -8.10
C THR A 45 -14.08 -0.12 -6.95
N HIS A 46 -14.39 -0.51 -5.71
CA HIS A 46 -13.85 0.09 -4.50
C HIS A 46 -12.84 -0.83 -3.78
N LEU A 47 -12.29 -1.80 -4.48
CA LEU A 47 -11.38 -2.81 -3.94
C LEU A 47 -12.00 -3.67 -2.82
N GLU A 48 -13.33 -3.73 -2.78
CA GLU A 48 -14.13 -4.43 -1.76
C GLU A 48 -14.07 -5.96 -1.87
N GLY A 49 -13.65 -6.47 -3.03
CA GLY A 49 -13.67 -7.89 -3.35
C GLY A 49 -15.01 -8.36 -3.92
N ARG A 50 -14.94 -9.32 -4.85
CA ARG A 50 -16.09 -10.01 -5.46
C ARG A 50 -15.72 -11.46 -5.72
N ALA A 51 -15.38 -11.82 -6.98
CA ALA A 51 -14.79 -13.11 -7.30
C ALA A 51 -13.35 -13.25 -6.74
N GLY A 52 -12.61 -12.15 -6.68
CA GLY A 52 -11.33 -12.03 -6.00
C GLY A 52 -11.48 -11.42 -4.60
N PRO A 53 -10.43 -11.49 -3.76
CA PRO A 53 -10.45 -10.91 -2.43
C PRO A 53 -10.47 -9.38 -2.45
N ALA A 54 -10.85 -8.78 -1.31
CA ALA A 54 -10.66 -7.34 -1.09
C ALA A 54 -9.17 -6.99 -1.15
N LEU A 55 -8.85 -5.80 -1.68
CA LEU A 55 -7.49 -5.28 -1.83
C LEU A 55 -7.29 -3.97 -1.06
N LYS A 56 -8.21 -3.67 -0.14
CA LYS A 56 -8.19 -2.49 0.71
C LYS A 56 -8.69 -2.83 2.11
N GLY A 57 -8.16 -2.11 3.09
CA GLY A 57 -8.64 -2.17 4.46
C GLY A 57 -7.87 -3.11 5.37
N PRO A 58 -8.25 -3.15 6.67
CA PRO A 58 -7.50 -3.84 7.72
C PRO A 58 -7.50 -5.37 7.59
N ASN A 59 -8.39 -5.94 6.77
CA ASN A 59 -8.39 -7.38 6.51
C ASN A 59 -7.39 -7.78 5.43
N PHE A 60 -7.11 -6.89 4.47
CA PHE A 60 -6.11 -7.08 3.43
C PHE A 60 -4.72 -6.69 3.93
N ALA A 61 -4.55 -5.44 4.33
CA ALA A 61 -3.31 -4.89 4.83
C ALA A 61 -3.26 -5.00 6.36
N SER A 62 -3.11 -6.22 6.86
CA SER A 62 -3.24 -6.60 8.26
C SER A 62 -1.90 -6.95 8.89
N PRO A 63 -1.62 -6.50 10.13
CA PRO A 63 -0.47 -6.98 10.88
C PRO A 63 -0.44 -8.51 11.06
N LYS A 64 -1.62 -9.15 11.08
CA LYS A 64 -1.72 -10.61 11.21
C LYS A 64 -1.28 -11.35 9.96
N SER A 65 -1.42 -10.74 8.77
CA SER A 65 -0.97 -11.34 7.52
C SER A 65 0.55 -11.30 7.37
N ALA A 66 1.21 -10.37 8.05
CA ALA A 66 2.65 -10.12 8.01
C ALA A 66 3.20 -9.93 6.58
N PHE A 67 2.37 -9.51 5.63
CA PHE A 67 2.81 -9.22 4.27
C PHE A 67 3.67 -7.95 4.22
N THR A 68 4.67 -8.00 3.36
CA THR A 68 5.41 -6.83 2.92
C THR A 68 4.87 -6.34 1.58
N VAL A 69 5.29 -5.15 1.16
CA VAL A 69 5.02 -4.63 -0.18
C VAL A 69 5.53 -5.60 -1.24
N SER A 70 6.71 -6.22 -1.05
CA SER A 70 7.26 -7.17 -2.01
C SER A 70 6.46 -8.47 -2.10
N ASP A 71 5.85 -8.93 -1.02
CA ASP A 71 5.02 -10.14 -1.05
C ASP A 71 3.79 -9.92 -1.93
N ILE A 72 3.10 -8.81 -1.72
CA ILE A 72 1.92 -8.47 -2.54
C ILE A 72 2.31 -8.12 -3.97
N PHE A 73 3.42 -7.38 -4.16
CA PHE A 73 3.90 -7.08 -5.52
C PHE A 73 4.25 -8.36 -6.31
N THR A 74 4.84 -9.34 -5.66
CA THR A 74 5.14 -10.65 -6.27
C THR A 74 3.85 -11.36 -6.71
N ILE A 75 2.83 -11.40 -5.84
CA ILE A 75 1.53 -11.98 -6.18
C ILE A 75 0.91 -11.24 -7.36
N VAL A 76 0.88 -9.91 -7.33
CA VAL A 76 0.28 -9.09 -8.39
C VAL A 76 1.00 -9.29 -9.72
N SER A 77 2.34 -9.23 -9.73
CA SER A 77 3.12 -9.29 -10.97
C SER A 77 3.23 -10.68 -11.59
N GLN A 78 3.10 -11.73 -10.78
CA GLN A 78 3.24 -13.10 -11.28
C GLN A 78 1.91 -13.83 -11.48
N ASN A 79 0.86 -13.49 -10.73
CA ASN A 79 -0.39 -14.24 -10.69
C ASN A 79 -1.60 -13.46 -11.21
N MET A 80 -1.44 -12.14 -11.46
CA MET A 80 -2.54 -11.30 -11.93
C MET A 80 -2.26 -10.72 -13.32
N PRO A 81 -3.29 -10.39 -14.09
CA PRO A 81 -4.70 -10.76 -13.90
C PRO A 81 -4.87 -12.29 -13.89
N ALA A 82 -5.78 -12.83 -13.06
CA ALA A 82 -5.94 -14.28 -12.90
C ALA A 82 -6.30 -15.01 -14.20
N SER A 83 -6.94 -14.32 -15.15
CA SER A 83 -7.26 -14.85 -16.50
C SER A 83 -6.02 -14.94 -17.41
N GLN A 84 -5.00 -14.13 -17.16
CA GLN A 84 -3.75 -14.06 -17.92
C GLN A 84 -2.59 -13.66 -17.00
N PRO A 85 -2.11 -14.56 -16.13
CA PRO A 85 -1.05 -14.25 -15.18
C PRO A 85 0.22 -13.72 -15.84
N GLY A 86 0.78 -12.64 -15.29
CA GLY A 86 2.03 -12.04 -15.77
C GLY A 86 1.93 -11.31 -17.12
N SER A 87 0.72 -11.03 -17.64
CA SER A 87 0.53 -10.51 -18.99
C SER A 87 0.72 -9.00 -19.17
N LEU A 88 0.72 -8.24 -18.08
CA LEU A 88 0.91 -6.79 -18.16
C LEU A 88 2.39 -6.43 -18.30
N GLN A 89 2.67 -5.22 -18.78
CA GLN A 89 4.02 -4.70 -18.80
C GLN A 89 4.54 -4.45 -17.38
N PRO A 90 5.86 -4.58 -17.12
CA PRO A 90 6.42 -4.36 -15.79
C PRO A 90 6.01 -3.03 -15.15
N ASN A 91 5.98 -1.95 -15.94
CA ASN A 91 5.55 -0.64 -15.44
C ASN A 91 4.07 -0.57 -15.06
N ASP A 92 3.20 -1.34 -15.72
CA ASP A 92 1.76 -1.40 -15.39
C ASP A 92 1.57 -2.04 -14.00
N TYR A 93 2.32 -3.08 -13.67
CA TYR A 93 2.30 -3.68 -12.34
C TYR A 93 2.78 -2.72 -11.25
N VAL A 94 3.82 -1.94 -11.53
CA VAL A 94 4.30 -0.89 -10.61
C VAL A 94 3.22 0.17 -10.37
N GLN A 95 2.55 0.62 -11.41
CA GLN A 95 1.47 1.59 -11.32
C GLN A 95 0.28 1.03 -10.51
N VAL A 96 -0.13 -0.22 -10.76
CA VAL A 96 -1.17 -0.89 -9.97
C VAL A 96 -0.75 -0.96 -8.50
N MET A 97 0.52 -1.33 -8.21
CA MET A 97 1.00 -1.37 -6.82
C MET A 97 0.97 0.01 -6.16
N ALA A 98 1.34 1.08 -6.88
CA ALA A 98 1.23 2.46 -6.39
C ALA A 98 -0.22 2.84 -6.05
N PHE A 99 -1.17 2.44 -6.88
CA PHE A 99 -2.60 2.63 -6.60
C PHE A 99 -3.06 1.85 -5.36
N LEU A 100 -2.66 0.58 -5.20
CA LEU A 100 -2.99 -0.21 -4.01
C LEU A 100 -2.41 0.41 -2.73
N LEU A 101 -1.18 0.91 -2.78
CA LEU A 101 -0.56 1.62 -1.66
C LEU A 101 -1.36 2.88 -1.29
N GLN A 102 -1.73 3.68 -2.28
CA GLN A 102 -2.57 4.87 -2.08
C GLN A 102 -3.90 4.51 -1.41
N GLN A 103 -4.58 3.46 -1.89
CA GLN A 103 -5.87 3.02 -1.37
C GLN A 103 -5.78 2.47 0.07
N ASN A 104 -4.60 2.08 0.52
CA ASN A 104 -4.33 1.61 1.87
C ASN A 104 -3.65 2.67 2.76
N GLY A 105 -3.64 3.95 2.33
CA GLY A 105 -3.27 5.09 3.17
C GLY A 105 -1.78 5.42 3.18
N TYR A 106 -0.98 4.90 2.24
CA TYR A 106 0.41 5.34 2.05
C TYR A 106 0.44 6.68 1.32
N PRO A 107 1.26 7.64 1.76
CA PRO A 107 1.38 8.92 1.08
C PRO A 107 2.16 8.81 -0.23
N ALA A 108 1.81 9.65 -1.20
CA ALA A 108 2.65 9.85 -2.34
C ALA A 108 3.89 10.69 -1.97
N GLY A 109 4.98 10.48 -2.68
CA GLY A 109 6.23 11.22 -2.54
C GLY A 109 6.78 11.69 -3.88
N THR A 110 8.05 12.03 -3.88
CA THR A 110 8.78 12.50 -5.07
C THR A 110 9.60 11.40 -5.74
N SER A 111 9.82 10.29 -5.05
CA SER A 111 10.57 9.15 -5.57
C SER A 111 9.66 8.19 -6.31
N THR A 112 10.07 7.81 -7.52
CA THR A 112 9.36 6.84 -8.35
C THR A 112 9.54 5.42 -7.80
N LEU A 113 8.45 4.69 -7.62
CA LEU A 113 8.50 3.26 -7.37
C LEU A 113 9.01 2.55 -8.64
N THR A 114 9.96 1.65 -8.50
CA THR A 114 10.48 0.83 -9.61
C THR A 114 10.04 -0.62 -9.45
N PHE A 115 10.13 -1.43 -10.50
CA PHE A 115 9.81 -2.85 -10.46
C PHE A 115 10.69 -3.59 -9.44
N ASP A 116 12.00 -3.38 -9.52
CA ASP A 116 12.96 -3.99 -8.60
C ASP A 116 12.77 -3.46 -7.17
N GLY A 117 12.49 -2.15 -7.02
CA GLY A 117 12.22 -1.53 -5.72
C GLY A 117 10.98 -2.10 -5.05
N ALA A 118 9.89 -2.32 -5.80
CA ALA A 118 8.68 -2.96 -5.29
C ALA A 118 8.94 -4.43 -4.92
N GLY A 119 9.65 -5.17 -5.78
CA GLY A 119 10.00 -6.58 -5.57
C GLY A 119 10.98 -6.83 -4.43
N ALA A 120 11.74 -5.82 -4.01
CA ALA A 120 12.69 -5.93 -2.89
C ALA A 120 12.21 -5.26 -1.60
N SER A 121 11.06 -4.57 -1.61
CA SER A 121 10.58 -3.76 -0.48
C SER A 121 10.20 -4.61 0.72
N LYS A 122 10.85 -4.37 1.86
CA LYS A 122 10.55 -4.99 3.16
C LYS A 122 9.57 -4.16 4.00
N VAL A 123 9.01 -3.10 3.44
CA VAL A 123 8.01 -2.29 4.13
C VAL A 123 6.78 -3.15 4.42
N PRO A 124 6.35 -3.25 5.68
CA PRO A 124 5.13 -3.98 6.02
C PRO A 124 3.93 -3.36 5.31
N LEU A 125 3.07 -4.20 4.72
CA LEU A 125 1.82 -3.73 4.11
C LEU A 125 0.75 -3.64 5.20
N LEU A 126 0.47 -2.42 5.63
CA LEU A 126 -0.51 -2.12 6.68
C LEU A 126 -1.55 -1.12 6.17
N TYR A 127 -2.75 -1.22 6.72
CA TYR A 127 -3.80 -0.25 6.45
C TYR A 127 -3.65 0.97 7.36
N HIS A 128 -3.47 2.14 6.76
CA HIS A 128 -3.26 3.40 7.46
C HIS A 128 -4.49 4.33 7.43
N GLY A 129 -5.62 3.81 6.98
CA GLY A 129 -6.84 4.58 6.81
C GLY A 129 -7.04 5.12 5.39
N PRO A 130 -8.17 5.79 5.15
CA PRO A 130 -8.48 6.45 3.89
C PRO A 130 -7.63 7.70 3.69
#